data_6cbba20dcde74489f4ceb6b7cb52f7d2
#
_entry.id   6cbba20dcde74489f4ceb6b7cb52f7d2
#
_cell.length_a   1.000
_cell.length_b   1.000
_cell.length_c   1.000
_cell.angle_alpha   90.00
_cell.angle_beta   90.00
_cell.angle_gamma   90.00
#
_symmetry.space_group_name_H-M   'P 1'
#
loop_
_entity.id
_entity.type
_entity.pdbx_description
1 polymer ?
#
loop_
_entity_poly.entity_id
_entity_poly.type
_entity_poly.pdbx_seq_one_letter_code
_entity_poly.pdbx_strand_id
1 'polypeptide(L)'
;MKKQNFLNLNRIFFTIIIFSLIVGCHRKSEYSAILTRELEKKNEFNDLIFDMKIGQSRQDYFDICYQLNKQKKIISGARSLNPELILKSKNGSTKGSNIKMSFNGIFNEKKTMRGFEMRFYFTGWSNWNKDLSSENLLAQLKDTLKRWFPGNDFFKVNFENNLSAEVKIDGNRRILAYKVNSKDVAVRIEDMSGKYD
;
A
#
# COMPACT_ATOMS: atom_id res chain seq x y z
N MET A 1 -2.17 -57.25 -38.61
CA MET A 1 -1.43 -56.74 -37.44
C MET A 1 -1.06 -55.22 -37.45
N LYS A 2 -1.22 -54.47 -38.53
CA LYS A 2 -0.84 -53.01 -38.56
C LYS A 2 -1.90 -52.03 -38.03
N LYS A 3 -3.18 -52.41 -37.99
CA LYS A 3 -4.27 -51.48 -37.54
C LYS A 3 -4.39 -51.29 -36.03
N GLN A 4 -3.96 -52.29 -35.23
CA GLN A 4 -4.08 -52.26 -33.77
C GLN A 4 -3.04 -51.32 -33.11
N ASN A 5 -1.88 -51.16 -33.74
CA ASN A 5 -0.81 -50.30 -33.21
C ASN A 5 -1.12 -48.81 -33.40
N PHE A 6 -1.90 -48.46 -34.42
CA PHE A 6 -2.27 -47.03 -34.71
C PHE A 6 -3.34 -46.52 -33.71
N LEU A 7 -4.24 -47.38 -33.28
CA LEU A 7 -5.26 -47.03 -32.27
C LEU A 7 -4.66 -46.84 -30.86
N ASN A 8 -3.64 -47.59 -30.52
CA ASN A 8 -2.93 -47.46 -29.24
C ASN A 8 -2.04 -46.19 -29.20
N LEU A 9 -1.41 -45.83 -30.31
CA LEU A 9 -0.60 -44.64 -30.40
C LEU A 9 -1.43 -43.35 -30.27
N ASN A 10 -2.61 -43.30 -30.90
CA ASN A 10 -3.54 -42.19 -30.77
C ASN A 10 -4.13 -42.08 -29.34
N ARG A 11 -4.39 -43.16 -28.66
CA ARG A 11 -4.85 -43.15 -27.26
C ARG A 11 -3.77 -42.63 -26.32
N ILE A 12 -2.51 -43.01 -26.51
CA ILE A 12 -1.38 -42.55 -25.70
C ILE A 12 -1.16 -41.03 -25.95
N PHE A 13 -1.24 -40.58 -27.19
CA PHE A 13 -1.10 -39.17 -27.56
C PHE A 13 -2.22 -38.31 -26.96
N PHE A 14 -3.46 -38.82 -26.93
CA PHE A 14 -4.60 -38.11 -26.35
C PHE A 14 -4.53 -38.04 -24.81
N THR A 15 -4.02 -39.09 -24.15
CA THR A 15 -3.78 -39.09 -22.69
C THR A 15 -2.65 -38.14 -22.28
N ILE A 16 -1.60 -37.99 -23.07
CA ILE A 16 -0.49 -37.03 -22.81
C ILE A 16 -0.96 -35.59 -22.97
N ILE A 17 -1.82 -35.32 -23.96
CA ILE A 17 -2.38 -33.95 -24.17
C ILE A 17 -3.33 -33.59 -23.02
N ILE A 18 -4.15 -34.48 -22.53
CA ILE A 18 -5.04 -34.26 -21.38
C ILE A 18 -4.22 -34.01 -20.09
N PHE A 19 -3.13 -34.74 -19.90
CA PHE A 19 -2.27 -34.58 -18.73
C PHE A 19 -1.48 -33.26 -18.74
N SER A 20 -1.12 -32.72 -19.92
CA SER A 20 -0.44 -31.44 -20.06
C SER A 20 -1.37 -30.23 -19.80
N LEU A 21 -2.68 -30.40 -19.95
CA LEU A 21 -3.67 -29.35 -19.67
C LEU A 21 -3.97 -29.18 -18.17
N ILE A 22 -3.63 -30.15 -17.33
CA ILE A 22 -3.90 -30.12 -15.89
C ILE A 22 -2.75 -29.45 -15.11
N VAL A 23 -1.57 -29.27 -15.71
CA VAL A 23 -0.39 -28.68 -15.06
C VAL A 23 -0.36 -27.14 -15.22
N GLY A 24 -1.39 -26.53 -15.73
CA GLY A 24 -1.65 -25.09 -15.67
C GLY A 24 -1.96 -24.65 -14.24
N CYS A 25 -1.16 -25.05 -13.26
CA CYS A 25 -1.23 -24.54 -11.91
C CYS A 25 -0.92 -23.04 -11.97
N HIS A 26 -1.94 -22.21 -11.97
CA HIS A 26 -1.81 -20.77 -11.78
C HIS A 26 -1.05 -20.57 -10.47
N ARG A 27 0.26 -20.35 -10.54
CA ARG A 27 1.03 -19.93 -9.38
C ARG A 27 0.40 -18.63 -8.93
N LYS A 28 -0.37 -18.67 -7.85
CA LYS A 28 -0.84 -17.45 -7.18
C LYS A 28 0.39 -16.57 -6.99
N SER A 29 0.31 -15.30 -7.36
CA SER A 29 1.41 -14.38 -7.10
C SER A 29 1.72 -14.39 -5.60
N GLU A 30 2.96 -14.18 -5.22
CA GLU A 30 3.37 -14.09 -3.81
C GLU A 30 2.47 -13.13 -3.02
N TYR A 31 2.15 -11.99 -3.61
CA TYR A 31 1.19 -11.04 -3.06
C TYR A 31 -0.18 -11.68 -2.76
N SER A 32 -0.75 -12.38 -3.71
CA SER A 32 -2.05 -13.04 -3.57
C SER A 32 -2.04 -14.12 -2.49
N ALA A 33 -0.94 -14.88 -2.38
CA ALA A 33 -0.78 -15.90 -1.34
C ALA A 33 -0.69 -15.28 0.06
N ILE A 34 0.08 -14.20 0.21
CA ILE A 34 0.21 -13.46 1.48
C ILE A 34 -1.14 -12.86 1.88
N LEU A 35 -1.83 -12.17 0.96
CA LEU A 35 -3.13 -11.56 1.22
C LEU A 35 -4.16 -12.60 1.68
N THR A 36 -4.29 -13.71 0.97
CA THR A 36 -5.22 -14.80 1.34
C THR A 36 -4.91 -15.30 2.76
N ARG A 37 -3.65 -15.61 3.06
CA ARG A 37 -3.21 -16.08 4.38
C ARG A 37 -3.53 -15.08 5.50
N GLU A 38 -3.33 -13.77 5.26
CA GLU A 38 -3.60 -12.75 6.27
C GLU A 38 -5.11 -12.58 6.51
N LEU A 39 -5.93 -12.62 5.47
CA LEU A 39 -7.39 -12.54 5.59
C LEU A 39 -7.98 -13.78 6.29
N GLU A 40 -7.42 -14.96 6.09
CA GLU A 40 -7.84 -16.21 6.76
C GLU A 40 -7.65 -16.15 8.29
N LYS A 41 -6.70 -15.37 8.78
CA LYS A 41 -6.49 -15.16 10.22
C LYS A 41 -7.64 -14.39 10.90
N LYS A 42 -8.45 -13.67 10.13
CA LYS A 42 -9.58 -12.83 10.60
C LYS A 42 -9.19 -11.77 11.64
N ASN A 43 -7.90 -11.39 11.68
CA ASN A 43 -7.43 -10.31 12.53
C ASN A 43 -7.83 -8.95 11.92
N GLU A 44 -8.42 -8.07 12.72
CA GLU A 44 -8.78 -6.72 12.29
C GLU A 44 -7.74 -5.69 12.78
N PHE A 45 -7.16 -4.95 11.84
CA PHE A 45 -6.21 -3.86 12.07
C PHE A 45 -6.82 -2.57 11.48
N ASN A 46 -7.66 -1.90 12.27
CA ASN A 46 -8.41 -0.74 11.81
C ASN A 46 -7.77 0.60 12.23
N ASP A 47 -6.81 0.58 13.15
CA ASP A 47 -6.18 1.79 13.66
C ASP A 47 -5.29 2.44 12.59
N LEU A 48 -5.42 3.77 12.47
CA LEU A 48 -4.65 4.65 11.62
C LEU A 48 -3.89 5.68 12.48
N ILE A 49 -3.22 6.62 11.87
CA ILE A 49 -2.58 7.73 12.59
C ILE A 49 -3.65 8.71 13.13
N PHE A 50 -3.30 9.48 14.16
CA PHE A 50 -4.15 10.51 14.77
C PHE A 50 -5.47 9.96 15.35
N ASP A 51 -5.46 8.74 15.86
CA ASP A 51 -6.64 8.05 16.42
C ASP A 51 -7.79 7.84 15.41
N MET A 52 -7.49 8.01 14.12
CA MET A 52 -8.42 7.68 13.04
C MET A 52 -8.53 6.17 12.86
N LYS A 53 -9.65 5.69 12.31
CA LYS A 53 -9.91 4.25 12.11
C LYS A 53 -10.55 3.97 10.76
N ILE A 54 -10.18 2.85 10.16
CA ILE A 54 -10.97 2.24 9.08
C ILE A 54 -12.34 1.88 9.67
N GLY A 55 -13.40 2.17 8.94
CA GLY A 55 -14.79 1.96 9.38
C GLY A 55 -15.44 3.16 10.05
N GLN A 56 -14.67 4.22 10.40
CA GLN A 56 -15.27 5.44 10.94
C GLN A 56 -16.05 6.23 9.87
N SER A 57 -16.94 7.10 10.32
CA SER A 57 -17.68 7.97 9.42
C SER A 57 -16.82 9.09 8.85
N ARG A 58 -17.24 9.64 7.70
CA ARG A 58 -16.62 10.84 7.12
C ARG A 58 -16.70 12.04 8.06
N GLN A 59 -17.76 12.14 8.86
CA GLN A 59 -17.93 13.21 9.84
C GLN A 59 -16.86 13.10 10.95
N ASP A 60 -16.66 11.91 11.53
CA ASP A 60 -15.64 11.69 12.56
C ASP A 60 -14.24 12.06 12.04
N TYR A 61 -13.94 11.73 10.78
CA TYR A 61 -12.68 12.13 10.14
C TYR A 61 -12.51 13.65 10.13
N PHE A 62 -13.53 14.40 9.72
CA PHE A 62 -13.45 15.86 9.71
C PHE A 62 -13.39 16.46 11.12
N ASP A 63 -14.09 15.88 12.08
CA ASP A 63 -14.05 16.33 13.47
C ASP A 63 -12.65 16.15 14.07
N ILE A 64 -11.98 15.01 13.78
CA ILE A 64 -10.59 14.78 14.18
C ILE A 64 -9.67 15.82 13.49
N CYS A 65 -9.81 16.04 12.18
CA CYS A 65 -9.02 17.04 11.46
C CYS A 65 -9.21 18.45 12.04
N TYR A 66 -10.44 18.81 12.40
CA TYR A 66 -10.74 20.09 13.04
C TYR A 66 -10.01 20.24 14.39
N GLN A 67 -10.06 19.21 15.23
CA GLN A 67 -9.38 19.21 16.53
C GLN A 67 -7.85 19.30 16.38
N LEU A 68 -7.27 18.55 15.43
CA LEU A 68 -5.84 18.60 15.12
C LEU A 68 -5.41 19.99 14.62
N ASN A 69 -6.24 20.64 13.80
CA ASN A 69 -5.98 22.01 13.33
C ASN A 69 -6.06 23.01 14.48
N LYS A 70 -7.08 22.94 15.33
CA LYS A 70 -7.22 23.77 16.53
C LYS A 70 -6.00 23.65 17.47
N GLN A 71 -5.43 22.44 17.56
CA GLN A 71 -4.20 22.16 18.31
C GLN A 71 -2.92 22.56 17.55
N LYS A 72 -3.01 23.13 16.36
CA LYS A 72 -1.88 23.48 15.49
C LYS A 72 -0.97 22.31 15.12
N LYS A 73 -1.50 21.08 15.19
CA LYS A 73 -0.78 19.85 14.78
C LYS A 73 -0.80 19.66 13.27
N ILE A 74 -1.83 20.16 12.60
CA ILE A 74 -1.96 20.18 11.15
C ILE A 74 -2.38 21.58 10.69
N ILE A 75 -2.15 21.85 9.40
CA ILE A 75 -2.65 23.03 8.70
C ILE A 75 -3.45 22.60 7.47
N SER A 76 -4.29 23.48 6.93
CA SER A 76 -4.91 23.25 5.62
C SER A 76 -3.86 23.46 4.53
N GLY A 77 -3.75 22.53 3.60
CA GLY A 77 -2.83 22.65 2.48
C GLY A 77 -3.20 23.81 1.55
N ALA A 78 -2.21 24.61 1.17
CA ALA A 78 -2.44 25.83 0.37
C ALA A 78 -2.99 25.53 -1.04
N ARG A 79 -2.81 24.31 -1.56
CA ARG A 79 -3.21 23.95 -2.94
C ARG A 79 -4.24 22.83 -3.03
N SER A 80 -4.27 21.94 -2.04
CA SER A 80 -5.07 20.70 -2.11
C SER A 80 -6.24 20.67 -1.13
N LEU A 81 -6.34 21.64 -0.22
CA LEU A 81 -7.26 21.66 0.92
C LEU A 81 -7.11 20.43 1.86
N ASN A 82 -6.17 19.53 1.55
CA ASN A 82 -5.89 18.38 2.40
C ASN A 82 -5.14 18.82 3.66
N PRO A 83 -5.37 18.16 4.80
CA PRO A 83 -4.56 18.37 5.98
C PRO A 83 -3.07 18.13 5.71
N GLU A 84 -2.21 19.00 6.20
CA GLU A 84 -0.77 18.94 6.03
C GLU A 84 -0.05 19.13 7.36
N LEU A 85 1.11 18.49 7.50
CA LEU A 85 2.02 18.71 8.62
C LEU A 85 3.48 18.50 8.21
N ILE A 86 4.38 18.99 9.06
CA ILE A 86 5.82 18.82 8.89
C ILE A 86 6.31 17.80 9.91
N LEU A 87 6.86 16.69 9.41
CA LEU A 87 7.61 15.72 10.20
C LEU A 87 9.08 16.16 10.23
N LYS A 88 9.60 16.33 11.43
CA LYS A 88 11.03 16.67 11.61
C LYS A 88 11.89 15.47 11.21
N SER A 89 12.92 15.68 10.42
CA SER A 89 13.89 14.66 10.08
C SER A 89 14.64 14.19 11.34
N LYS A 90 14.88 12.89 11.44
CA LYS A 90 15.71 12.34 12.52
C LYS A 90 17.15 12.85 12.48
N ASN A 91 17.67 13.14 11.32
CA ASN A 91 19.06 13.55 11.10
C ASN A 91 19.24 15.07 11.14
N GLY A 92 18.42 15.81 11.82
CA GLY A 92 18.39 17.23 12.21
C GLY A 92 19.33 18.27 11.57
N SER A 93 20.31 17.84 10.77
CA SER A 93 21.45 18.65 10.34
C SER A 93 21.40 19.11 8.87
N THR A 94 20.60 18.47 8.02
CA THR A 94 20.55 18.87 6.59
C THR A 94 19.39 19.82 6.35
N LYS A 95 19.71 21.05 5.91
CA LYS A 95 18.70 22.05 5.53
C LYS A 95 17.74 21.45 4.48
N GLY A 96 16.44 21.49 4.78
CA GLY A 96 15.41 20.96 3.87
C GLY A 96 15.09 19.47 4.02
N SER A 97 15.72 18.76 4.95
CA SER A 97 15.44 17.33 5.20
C SER A 97 14.13 17.05 5.96
N ASN A 98 13.43 18.08 6.45
CA ASN A 98 12.09 17.92 6.98
C ASN A 98 11.15 17.35 5.91
N ILE A 99 10.24 16.50 6.33
CA ILE A 99 9.30 15.82 5.43
C ILE A 99 7.95 16.48 5.58
N LYS A 100 7.40 16.99 4.48
CA LYS A 100 6.00 17.41 4.43
C LYS A 100 5.13 16.19 4.15
N MET A 101 4.09 16.03 4.96
CA MET A 101 3.08 15.01 4.79
C MET A 101 1.73 15.69 4.56
N SER A 102 1.00 15.30 3.54
CA SER A 102 -0.43 15.55 3.39
C SER A 102 -1.19 14.25 3.46
N PHE A 103 -2.46 14.29 3.87
CA PHE A 103 -3.26 13.07 3.98
C PHE A 103 -4.73 13.30 3.67
N ASN A 104 -5.44 12.21 3.36
CA ASN A 104 -6.87 12.21 3.09
C ASN A 104 -7.49 10.84 3.42
N GLY A 105 -8.74 10.83 3.87
CA GLY A 105 -9.53 9.60 4.01
C GLY A 105 -10.08 9.14 2.67
N ILE A 106 -10.13 7.82 2.46
CA ILE A 106 -10.79 7.18 1.33
C ILE A 106 -12.13 6.64 1.83
N PHE A 107 -13.23 7.12 1.26
CA PHE A 107 -14.59 6.80 1.70
C PHE A 107 -15.35 6.04 0.63
N ASN A 108 -16.22 5.13 1.06
CA ASN A 108 -17.20 4.50 0.19
C ASN A 108 -18.43 5.42 -0.02
N GLU A 109 -19.41 4.95 -0.78
CA GLU A 109 -20.65 5.69 -1.08
C GLU A 109 -21.46 6.01 0.18
N LYS A 110 -21.42 5.15 1.20
CA LYS A 110 -22.08 5.33 2.51
C LYS A 110 -21.32 6.29 3.42
N LYS A 111 -20.26 6.95 2.93
CA LYS A 111 -19.39 7.87 3.70
C LYS A 111 -18.66 7.19 4.86
N THR A 112 -18.43 5.87 4.76
CA THR A 112 -17.60 5.10 5.70
C THR A 112 -16.18 5.03 5.18
N MET A 113 -15.20 5.26 6.04
CA MET A 113 -13.79 5.22 5.69
C MET A 113 -13.35 3.78 5.44
N ARG A 114 -12.90 3.48 4.23
CA ARG A 114 -12.34 2.19 3.83
C ARG A 114 -10.82 2.21 3.66
N GLY A 115 -10.21 3.39 3.79
CA GLY A 115 -8.78 3.54 3.65
C GLY A 115 -8.31 4.96 3.92
N PHE A 116 -7.00 5.15 3.75
CA PHE A 116 -6.31 6.38 4.06
C PHE A 116 -5.15 6.58 3.09
N GLU A 117 -5.01 7.74 2.51
CA GLU A 117 -3.92 8.08 1.60
C GLU A 117 -3.06 9.18 2.20
N MET A 118 -1.74 9.01 2.11
CA MET A 118 -0.75 10.00 2.53
C MET A 118 0.21 10.27 1.38
N ARG A 119 0.67 11.51 1.28
CA ARG A 119 1.69 11.91 0.33
C ARG A 119 2.81 12.63 1.05
N PHE A 120 4.05 12.28 0.73
CA PHE A 120 5.23 12.75 1.41
C PHE A 120 6.24 13.32 0.43
N TYR A 121 6.95 14.37 0.84
CA TYR A 121 8.12 14.88 0.14
C TYR A 121 9.04 15.67 1.08
N PHE A 122 10.34 15.75 0.74
CA PHE A 122 11.26 16.61 1.47
C PHE A 122 10.99 18.09 1.18
N THR A 123 10.96 18.94 2.21
CA THR A 123 10.67 20.36 2.04
C THR A 123 11.73 21.09 1.20
N GLY A 124 12.98 20.61 1.21
CA GLY A 124 14.09 21.13 0.43
C GLY A 124 14.37 20.36 -0.86
N TRP A 125 13.40 19.60 -1.37
CA TRP A 125 13.59 18.86 -2.62
C TRP A 125 13.94 19.77 -3.79
N SER A 126 14.90 19.33 -4.61
CA SER A 126 15.24 19.95 -5.90
C SER A 126 15.79 18.87 -6.85
N ASN A 127 15.74 19.12 -8.15
CA ASN A 127 16.21 18.16 -9.17
C ASN A 127 17.69 17.80 -9.05
N TRP A 128 18.50 18.67 -8.50
CA TRP A 128 19.96 18.49 -8.33
C TRP A 128 20.36 17.98 -6.95
N ASN A 129 19.46 17.93 -5.99
CA ASN A 129 19.74 17.36 -4.68
C ASN A 129 19.22 15.92 -4.60
N LYS A 130 20.07 14.97 -4.98
CA LYS A 130 19.71 13.54 -4.99
C LYS A 130 19.48 12.97 -3.58
N ASP A 131 20.06 13.57 -2.55
CA ASP A 131 19.89 13.12 -1.16
C ASP A 131 18.45 13.32 -0.66
N LEU A 132 17.75 14.32 -1.24
CA LEU A 132 16.35 14.62 -0.94
C LEU A 132 15.38 14.05 -1.99
N SER A 133 15.73 12.95 -2.63
CA SER A 133 14.92 12.26 -3.63
C SER A 133 13.82 11.38 -3.00
N SER A 134 12.81 11.04 -3.80
CA SER A 134 11.77 10.09 -3.39
C SER A 134 12.30 8.69 -3.08
N GLU A 135 13.44 8.29 -3.66
CA GLU A 135 14.12 7.03 -3.38
C GLU A 135 14.55 6.96 -1.90
N ASN A 136 15.32 7.98 -1.47
CA ASN A 136 15.81 8.08 -0.10
C ASN A 136 14.64 8.30 0.88
N LEU A 137 13.62 9.02 0.46
CA LEU A 137 12.42 9.24 1.26
C LEU A 137 11.67 7.92 1.49
N LEU A 138 11.47 7.09 0.46
CA LEU A 138 10.78 5.81 0.57
C LEU A 138 11.49 4.89 1.57
N ALA A 139 12.82 4.84 1.53
CA ALA A 139 13.61 4.06 2.47
C ALA A 139 13.38 4.51 3.92
N GLN A 140 13.39 5.83 4.20
CA GLN A 140 13.15 6.39 5.53
C GLN A 140 11.69 6.18 5.99
N LEU A 141 10.73 6.26 5.06
CA LEU A 141 9.32 6.05 5.37
C LEU A 141 9.00 4.62 5.76
N LYS A 142 9.67 3.62 5.20
CA LYS A 142 9.49 2.22 5.60
C LYS A 142 9.68 2.02 7.10
N ASP A 143 10.74 2.59 7.69
CA ASP A 143 11.00 2.52 9.13
C ASP A 143 9.94 3.28 9.93
N THR A 144 9.48 4.41 9.42
CA THR A 144 8.43 5.20 10.05
C THR A 144 7.10 4.45 10.05
N LEU A 145 6.74 3.86 8.90
CA LEU A 145 5.51 3.07 8.76
C LEU A 145 5.54 1.80 9.61
N LYS A 146 6.70 1.12 9.76
CA LYS A 146 6.83 -0.01 10.68
C LYS A 146 6.57 0.39 12.13
N ARG A 147 6.96 1.59 12.55
CA ARG A 147 6.67 2.08 13.92
C ARG A 147 5.22 2.51 14.10
N TRP A 148 4.62 3.14 13.10
CA TRP A 148 3.21 3.55 13.17
C TRP A 148 2.26 2.35 13.09
N PHE A 149 2.65 1.36 12.32
CA PHE A 149 1.84 0.17 12.02
C PHE A 149 2.68 -1.09 12.29
N PRO A 150 2.88 -1.49 13.57
CA PRO A 150 3.60 -2.72 13.89
C PRO A 150 2.87 -3.95 13.31
N GLY A 151 3.62 -5.05 13.09
CA GLY A 151 3.13 -6.29 12.52
C GLY A 151 4.13 -6.90 11.53
N ASN A 152 3.64 -7.42 10.40
CA ASN A 152 4.46 -8.08 9.38
C ASN A 152 5.47 -7.12 8.73
N ASP A 153 6.48 -7.68 8.08
CA ASP A 153 7.46 -6.90 7.31
C ASP A 153 6.91 -6.44 5.95
N PHE A 154 7.56 -5.41 5.39
CA PHE A 154 7.34 -5.01 4.01
C PHE A 154 8.00 -6.00 3.05
N PHE A 155 7.33 -6.27 1.94
CA PHE A 155 7.89 -7.00 0.80
C PHE A 155 7.67 -6.19 -0.48
N LYS A 156 8.54 -6.40 -1.47
CA LYS A 156 8.48 -5.66 -2.72
C LYS A 156 7.56 -6.35 -3.72
N VAL A 157 6.65 -5.59 -4.30
CA VAL A 157 5.81 -6.03 -5.42
C VAL A 157 6.19 -5.23 -6.66
N ASN A 158 6.45 -5.93 -7.75
CA ASN A 158 6.67 -5.31 -9.04
C ASN A 158 5.38 -5.42 -9.86
N PHE A 159 4.93 -4.29 -10.38
CA PHE A 159 3.78 -4.20 -11.28
C PHE A 159 4.27 -4.15 -12.75
N GLU A 160 3.34 -4.28 -13.66
CA GLU A 160 3.59 -3.98 -15.06
C GLU A 160 4.12 -2.54 -15.23
N ASN A 161 4.85 -2.27 -16.30
CA ASN A 161 5.49 -0.97 -16.59
C ASN A 161 6.60 -0.52 -15.64
N ASN A 162 7.36 -1.45 -15.07
CA ASN A 162 8.49 -1.17 -14.16
C ASN A 162 8.13 -0.39 -12.89
N LEU A 163 6.85 -0.33 -12.53
CA LEU A 163 6.41 0.23 -11.26
C LEU A 163 6.64 -0.79 -10.15
N SER A 164 7.14 -0.33 -9.02
CA SER A 164 7.30 -1.18 -7.84
C SER A 164 6.78 -0.48 -6.60
N ALA A 165 6.25 -1.25 -5.67
CA ALA A 165 5.82 -0.77 -4.37
C ALA A 165 6.33 -1.66 -3.26
N GLU A 166 6.52 -1.07 -2.09
CA GLU A 166 6.71 -1.76 -0.83
C GLU A 166 5.32 -2.03 -0.23
N VAL A 167 5.02 -3.27 0.01
CA VAL A 167 3.71 -3.72 0.48
C VAL A 167 3.84 -4.37 1.85
N LYS A 168 2.93 -4.05 2.75
CA LYS A 168 2.79 -4.70 4.05
C LYS A 168 1.32 -5.07 4.24
N ILE A 169 1.05 -6.29 4.69
CA ILE A 169 -0.31 -6.77 4.92
C ILE A 169 -0.39 -7.32 6.34
N ASP A 170 -1.29 -6.77 7.13
CA ASP A 170 -1.58 -7.20 8.50
C ASP A 170 -3.09 -7.48 8.59
N GLY A 171 -3.50 -8.73 8.62
CA GLY A 171 -4.91 -9.10 8.61
C GLY A 171 -5.67 -8.45 7.45
N ASN A 172 -6.67 -7.62 7.77
CA ASN A 172 -7.47 -6.90 6.77
C ASN A 172 -6.76 -5.64 6.21
N ARG A 173 -5.69 -5.13 6.83
CA ARG A 173 -5.04 -3.89 6.45
C ARG A 173 -3.89 -4.11 5.49
N ARG A 174 -3.95 -3.49 4.30
CA ARG A 174 -2.85 -3.39 3.36
C ARG A 174 -2.25 -1.99 3.41
N ILE A 175 -0.93 -1.89 3.49
CA ILE A 175 -0.16 -0.65 3.35
C ILE A 175 0.67 -0.78 2.08
N LEU A 176 0.50 0.17 1.16
CA LEU A 176 1.19 0.26 -0.11
C LEU A 176 1.99 1.55 -0.15
N ALA A 177 3.32 1.47 -0.23
CA ALA A 177 4.20 2.64 -0.31
C ALA A 177 5.00 2.62 -1.61
N TYR A 178 4.91 3.70 -2.40
CA TYR A 178 5.54 3.77 -3.72
C TYR A 178 5.96 5.17 -4.12
N LYS A 179 6.93 5.27 -5.00
CA LYS A 179 7.35 6.53 -5.61
C LYS A 179 6.34 6.96 -6.67
N VAL A 180 5.87 8.19 -6.58
CA VAL A 180 4.98 8.78 -7.60
C VAL A 180 5.82 9.42 -8.72
N ASN A 181 6.91 10.07 -8.34
CA ASN A 181 7.87 10.74 -9.21
C ASN A 181 9.20 10.91 -8.46
N SER A 182 10.14 11.72 -8.95
CA SER A 182 11.44 11.98 -8.31
C SER A 182 11.34 12.70 -6.95
N LYS A 183 10.21 13.31 -6.64
CA LYS A 183 9.98 14.10 -5.42
C LYS A 183 9.08 13.38 -4.43
N ASP A 184 7.94 12.87 -4.91
CA ASP A 184 6.83 12.45 -4.07
C ASP A 184 6.79 10.94 -3.86
N VAL A 185 6.51 10.55 -2.63
CA VAL A 185 6.14 9.18 -2.23
C VAL A 185 4.69 9.18 -1.78
N ALA A 186 3.90 8.24 -2.29
CA ALA A 186 2.55 7.96 -1.81
C ALA A 186 2.54 6.74 -0.90
N VAL A 187 1.70 6.81 0.12
CA VAL A 187 1.36 5.67 0.99
C VAL A 187 -0.15 5.55 1.03
N ARG A 188 -0.65 4.37 0.68
CA ARG A 188 -2.08 4.06 0.68
C ARG A 188 -2.34 2.91 1.63
N ILE A 189 -3.28 3.10 2.53
CA ILE A 189 -3.73 2.10 3.50
C ILE A 189 -5.17 1.78 3.17
N GLU A 190 -5.51 0.50 3.03
CA GLU A 190 -6.85 0.06 2.66
C GLU A 190 -7.27 -1.18 3.44
N ASP A 191 -8.56 -1.26 3.69
CA ASP A 191 -9.20 -2.51 4.10
C ASP A 191 -9.30 -3.47 2.91
N MET A 192 -8.86 -4.71 3.11
CA MET A 192 -8.88 -5.76 2.09
C MET A 192 -9.92 -6.85 2.38
N SER A 193 -10.69 -6.70 3.46
CA SER A 193 -11.74 -7.67 3.83
C SER A 193 -13.01 -7.54 3.01
N GLY A 194 -13.21 -6.41 2.32
CA GLY A 194 -14.47 -6.06 1.65
C GLY A 194 -15.59 -5.60 2.58
N LYS A 195 -15.33 -5.52 3.88
CA LYS A 195 -16.34 -5.12 4.88
C LYS A 195 -16.85 -3.68 4.67
N TYR A 196 -16.03 -2.82 4.10
CA TYR A 196 -16.32 -1.40 3.91
C TYR A 196 -16.38 -0.97 2.44
N ASP A 197 -16.61 -1.91 1.54
CA ASP A 197 -16.81 -1.63 0.10
C ASP A 197 -18.21 -1.06 -0.21
#